data_c5ad552e8ccc49aaf7de8bfd6e95888c
#
_entry.id   c5ad552e8ccc49aaf7de8bfd6e95888c
#
_cell.length_a   1.000
_cell.length_b   1.000
_cell.length_c   1.000
_cell.angle_alpha   90.00
_cell.angle_beta   90.00
_cell.angle_gamma   90.00
#
_symmetry.space_group_name_H-M   'P 1'
#
loop_
_entity.id
_entity.type
_entity.pdbx_description
1 polymer ?
#
loop_
_entity_poly.entity_id
_entity_poly.type
_entity_poly.pdbx_seq_one_letter_code
_entity_poly.pdbx_strand_id
1 'polypeptide(L)'
;MTLAEFDHALERAARHHPAGKPARVLAQFCSPRATILEGLVAAMALRNTGSLAVASAAPLAIALGRILKDLIARPRPFPSRFRRRGRQSFPSTHMAGTTALLTCLWLVAPGTRRWRATLSLATLGGLVVAIERLTAGAHWPSDVAAGALLGGIAGIAVAR
;
A
#
# COMPACT_ATOMS: atom_id res chain seq x y z
N MET A 1 0.67 23.23 13.83
CA MET A 1 0.72 22.69 12.45
C MET A 1 -0.49 21.80 12.24
N THR A 2 -1.38 22.17 11.36
CA THR A 2 -2.55 21.36 11.00
C THR A 2 -2.15 20.19 10.08
N LEU A 3 -3.01 19.18 9.95
CA LEU A 3 -2.78 18.07 9.04
C LEU A 3 -2.59 18.54 7.58
N ALA A 4 -3.34 19.56 7.18
CA ALA A 4 -3.22 20.14 5.84
C ALA A 4 -1.87 20.85 5.63
N GLU A 5 -1.39 21.61 6.60
CA GLU A 5 -0.05 22.23 6.54
C GLU A 5 1.06 21.19 6.46
N PHE A 6 0.94 20.12 7.23
CA PHE A 6 1.88 18.98 7.19
C PHE A 6 1.89 18.31 5.80
N ASP A 7 0.70 18.00 5.26
CA ASP A 7 0.58 17.41 3.93
C ASP A 7 1.21 18.28 2.85
N HIS A 8 0.93 19.59 2.86
CA HIS A 8 1.50 20.53 1.90
C HIS A 8 3.01 20.72 2.06
N ALA A 9 3.54 20.71 3.28
CA ALA A 9 4.97 20.84 3.53
C ALA A 9 5.75 19.63 2.98
N LEU A 10 5.31 18.42 3.29
CA LEU A 10 5.94 17.19 2.80
C LEU A 10 5.77 17.00 1.29
N GLU A 11 4.61 17.39 0.75
CA GLU A 11 4.37 17.31 -0.68
C GLU A 11 5.32 18.25 -1.45
N ARG A 12 5.52 19.49 -0.97
CA ARG A 12 6.52 20.41 -1.55
C ARG A 12 7.93 19.83 -1.53
N ALA A 13 8.35 19.25 -0.40
CA ALA A 13 9.65 18.59 -0.29
C ALA A 13 9.80 17.42 -1.29
N ALA A 14 8.76 16.61 -1.42
CA ALA A 14 8.75 15.47 -2.34
C ALA A 14 8.83 15.87 -3.82
N ARG A 15 8.33 17.04 -4.20
CA ARG A 15 8.41 17.55 -5.59
C ARG A 15 9.85 17.79 -6.08
N HIS A 16 10.71 18.22 -5.18
CA HIS A 16 12.11 18.52 -5.51
C HIS A 16 12.95 17.27 -5.74
N HIS A 17 12.45 16.10 -5.32
CA HIS A 17 13.14 14.81 -5.43
C HIS A 17 12.27 13.76 -6.13
N PRO A 18 12.07 13.85 -7.46
CA PRO A 18 11.23 12.89 -8.18
C PRO A 18 11.83 11.48 -8.08
N ALA A 19 10.99 10.52 -7.77
CA ALA A 19 11.39 9.12 -7.74
C ALA A 19 11.89 8.64 -9.11
N GLY A 20 13.01 7.94 -9.11
CA GLY A 20 13.63 7.39 -10.31
C GLY A 20 12.79 6.31 -11.00
N LYS A 21 13.21 5.92 -12.21
CA LYS A 21 12.56 4.83 -12.98
C LYS A 21 12.40 3.54 -12.17
N PRO A 22 13.40 3.05 -11.39
CA PRO A 22 13.26 1.83 -10.60
C PRO A 22 12.10 1.87 -9.59
N ALA A 23 11.92 2.99 -8.90
CA ALA A 23 10.83 3.14 -7.93
C ALA A 23 9.45 3.10 -8.61
N ARG A 24 9.32 3.64 -9.82
CA ARG A 24 8.09 3.57 -10.62
C ARG A 24 7.77 2.15 -11.07
N VAL A 25 8.78 1.38 -11.45
CA VAL A 25 8.61 -0.04 -11.79
C VAL A 25 8.16 -0.82 -10.55
N LEU A 26 8.85 -0.61 -9.41
CA LEU A 26 8.48 -1.26 -8.15
C LEU A 26 7.03 -0.94 -7.72
N ALA A 27 6.58 0.29 -7.96
CA ALA A 27 5.21 0.69 -7.66
C ALA A 27 4.14 -0.06 -8.47
N GLN A 28 4.50 -0.66 -9.61
CA GLN A 28 3.58 -1.52 -10.36
C GLN A 28 3.36 -2.86 -9.65
N PHE A 29 4.41 -3.42 -9.05
CA PHE A 29 4.30 -4.63 -8.22
C PHE A 29 3.46 -4.39 -6.96
N CYS A 30 3.54 -3.21 -6.34
CA CYS A 30 2.66 -2.85 -5.23
C CYS A 30 1.28 -2.30 -5.68
N SER A 31 0.92 -2.44 -6.96
CA SER A 31 -0.41 -2.03 -7.42
C SER A 31 -1.51 -2.94 -6.82
N PRO A 32 -2.76 -2.43 -6.64
CA PRO A 32 -3.84 -3.23 -6.06
C PRO A 32 -4.08 -4.58 -6.75
N ARG A 33 -3.85 -4.66 -8.06
CA ARG A 33 -3.97 -5.94 -8.80
C ARG A 33 -2.80 -6.86 -8.55
N ALA A 34 -1.59 -6.32 -8.53
CA ALA A 34 -0.38 -7.11 -8.28
C ALA A 34 -0.38 -7.67 -6.86
N THR A 35 -0.71 -6.87 -5.85
CA THR A 35 -0.76 -7.34 -4.46
C THR A 35 -1.82 -8.41 -4.21
N ILE A 36 -2.94 -8.40 -4.94
CA ILE A 36 -3.91 -9.50 -4.90
C ILE A 36 -3.28 -10.77 -5.48
N LEU A 37 -2.63 -10.68 -6.64
CA LEU A 37 -1.99 -11.82 -7.28
C LEU A 37 -0.84 -12.37 -6.43
N GLU A 38 0.00 -11.50 -5.89
CA GLU A 38 1.09 -11.86 -4.97
C GLU A 38 0.56 -12.57 -3.73
N GLY A 39 -0.56 -12.11 -3.17
CA GLY A 39 -1.24 -12.76 -2.04
C GLY A 39 -1.71 -14.19 -2.38
N LEU A 40 -2.28 -14.39 -3.57
CA LEU A 40 -2.68 -15.72 -4.04
C LEU A 40 -1.46 -16.64 -4.21
N VAL A 41 -0.40 -16.16 -4.85
CA VAL A 41 0.84 -16.93 -5.04
C VAL A 41 1.48 -17.28 -3.68
N ALA A 42 1.55 -16.32 -2.76
CA ALA A 42 2.09 -16.56 -1.43
C ALA A 42 1.24 -17.57 -0.63
N ALA A 43 -0.08 -17.49 -0.73
CA ALA A 43 -1.01 -18.44 -0.12
C ALA A 43 -0.79 -19.86 -0.64
N MET A 44 -0.59 -20.01 -1.94
CA MET A 44 -0.27 -21.32 -2.55
C MET A 44 1.10 -21.85 -2.07
N ALA A 45 2.07 -20.97 -1.87
CA ALA A 45 3.42 -21.36 -1.40
C ALA A 45 3.43 -21.74 0.09
N LEU A 46 2.60 -21.13 0.93
CA LEU A 46 2.51 -21.41 2.36
C LEU A 46 1.93 -22.79 2.66
N ARG A 47 0.88 -23.20 1.95
CA ARG A 47 0.21 -24.51 2.09
C ARG A 47 -0.13 -24.89 3.54
N ASN A 48 -0.55 -23.91 4.35
CA ASN A 48 -0.90 -24.08 5.75
C ASN A 48 -2.25 -23.40 6.04
N THR A 49 -2.71 -23.42 7.31
CA THR A 49 -3.96 -22.80 7.74
C THR A 49 -4.03 -21.29 7.51
N GLY A 50 -2.89 -20.60 7.44
CA GLY A 50 -2.80 -19.17 7.14
C GLY A 50 -2.97 -18.82 5.66
N SER A 51 -3.04 -19.78 4.75
CA SER A 51 -3.13 -19.52 3.30
C SER A 51 -4.37 -18.69 2.93
N LEU A 52 -5.53 -18.98 3.52
CA LEU A 52 -6.76 -18.23 3.28
C LEU A 52 -6.65 -16.78 3.78
N ALA A 53 -6.05 -16.58 4.96
CA ALA A 53 -5.80 -15.25 5.51
C ALA A 53 -4.93 -14.42 4.56
N VAL A 54 -3.83 -14.99 4.05
CA VAL A 54 -2.93 -14.32 3.10
C VAL A 54 -3.64 -14.00 1.78
N ALA A 55 -4.44 -14.92 1.24
CA ALA A 55 -5.20 -14.68 0.02
C ALA A 55 -6.25 -13.56 0.16
N SER A 56 -6.83 -13.39 1.34
CA SER A 56 -7.90 -12.41 1.61
C SER A 56 -7.41 -11.04 2.10
N ALA A 57 -6.19 -10.93 2.64
CA ALA A 57 -5.69 -9.71 3.27
C ALA A 57 -5.70 -8.50 2.33
N ALA A 58 -5.06 -8.59 1.18
CA ALA A 58 -5.00 -7.49 0.21
C ALA A 58 -6.37 -7.19 -0.41
N PRO A 59 -7.17 -8.16 -0.89
CA PRO A 59 -8.52 -7.89 -1.40
C PRO A 59 -9.40 -7.13 -0.41
N LEU A 60 -9.43 -7.55 0.86
CA LEU A 60 -10.21 -6.89 1.91
C LEU A 60 -9.79 -5.44 2.11
N ALA A 61 -8.49 -5.20 2.32
CA ALA A 61 -7.97 -3.84 2.53
C ALA A 61 -8.22 -2.92 1.32
N ILE A 62 -8.08 -3.45 0.10
CA ILE A 62 -8.33 -2.70 -1.13
C ILE A 62 -9.81 -2.39 -1.28
N ALA A 63 -10.71 -3.32 -0.97
CA ALA A 63 -12.16 -3.11 -1.03
C ALA A 63 -12.59 -2.02 -0.03
N LEU A 64 -12.16 -2.10 1.22
CA LEU A 64 -12.40 -1.07 2.23
C LEU A 64 -11.83 0.28 1.82
N GLY A 65 -10.60 0.29 1.29
CA GLY A 65 -9.98 1.52 0.78
C GLY A 65 -10.75 2.15 -0.38
N ARG A 66 -11.38 1.37 -1.25
CA ARG A 66 -12.24 1.88 -2.34
C ARG A 66 -13.52 2.50 -1.80
N ILE A 67 -14.19 1.84 -0.85
CA ILE A 67 -15.38 2.38 -0.19
C ILE A 67 -15.05 3.73 0.46
N LEU A 68 -13.95 3.81 1.21
CA LEU A 68 -13.51 5.06 1.83
C LEU A 68 -13.17 6.15 0.81
N LYS A 69 -12.61 5.78 -0.37
CA LYS A 69 -12.38 6.75 -1.46
C LYS A 69 -13.66 7.41 -1.93
N ASP A 70 -14.69 6.62 -2.13
CA ASP A 70 -15.97 7.12 -2.63
C ASP A 70 -16.68 8.00 -1.58
N LEU A 71 -16.56 7.64 -0.30
CA LEU A 71 -17.15 8.40 0.82
C LEU A 71 -16.45 9.74 1.08
N ILE A 72 -15.10 9.75 1.05
CA ILE A 72 -14.30 10.93 1.44
C ILE A 72 -14.02 11.85 0.25
N ALA A 73 -13.91 11.27 -0.95
CA ALA A 73 -13.77 11.96 -2.24
C ALA A 73 -12.64 13.02 -2.28
N ARG A 74 -11.56 12.87 -1.48
CA ARG A 74 -10.47 13.82 -1.37
C ARG A 74 -9.72 13.97 -2.70
N PRO A 75 -9.47 15.21 -3.20
CA PRO A 75 -8.73 15.41 -4.44
C PRO A 75 -7.23 15.05 -4.28
N ARG A 76 -6.61 14.64 -5.38
CA ARG A 76 -5.16 14.36 -5.42
C ARG A 76 -4.35 15.64 -5.45
N PRO A 77 -3.05 15.61 -5.00
CA PRO A 77 -2.13 16.73 -5.13
C PRO A 77 -2.00 17.25 -6.57
N PHE A 78 -1.95 16.33 -7.56
CA PHE A 78 -1.89 16.67 -9.00
C PHE A 78 -3.02 16.02 -9.81
N PRO A 79 -4.24 16.56 -9.76
CA PRO A 79 -5.39 15.96 -10.43
C PRO A 79 -5.20 15.82 -11.95
N SER A 80 -4.45 16.73 -12.58
CA SER A 80 -4.23 16.76 -14.04
C SER A 80 -3.43 15.57 -14.59
N ARG A 81 -2.60 14.94 -13.75
CA ARG A 81 -1.82 13.74 -14.14
C ARG A 81 -2.66 12.46 -14.16
N PHE A 82 -3.86 12.47 -13.58
CA PHE A 82 -4.69 11.28 -13.33
C PHE A 82 -6.07 11.36 -14.00
N ARG A 83 -6.18 12.01 -15.15
CA ARG A 83 -7.46 12.31 -15.85
C ARG A 83 -8.41 11.13 -16.08
N ARG A 84 -7.94 9.90 -16.09
CA ARG A 84 -8.75 8.72 -16.47
C ARG A 84 -9.09 7.74 -15.37
N ARG A 85 -8.50 7.81 -14.17
CA ARG A 85 -8.70 6.79 -13.14
C ARG A 85 -8.77 7.41 -11.73
N GLY A 86 -9.99 7.75 -11.33
CA GLY A 86 -10.28 8.13 -9.94
C GLY A 86 -9.55 9.40 -9.50
N ARG A 87 -10.30 10.48 -9.34
CA ARG A 87 -9.78 11.77 -8.85
C ARG A 87 -9.51 11.76 -7.35
N GLN A 88 -10.00 10.71 -6.64
CA GLN A 88 -9.88 10.61 -5.20
C GLN A 88 -8.52 10.07 -4.79
N SER A 89 -7.96 10.64 -3.73
CA SER A 89 -6.66 10.27 -3.22
C SER A 89 -6.74 9.40 -1.95
N PHE A 90 -7.65 9.68 -1.03
CA PHE A 90 -7.72 9.07 0.30
C PHE A 90 -8.63 7.84 0.37
N PRO A 91 -8.18 6.79 1.07
CA PRO A 91 -6.81 6.45 1.41
C PRO A 91 -6.04 5.86 0.22
N SER A 92 -4.72 5.67 0.35
CA SER A 92 -3.91 5.01 -0.67
C SER A 92 -4.18 3.51 -0.71
N THR A 93 -4.85 3.03 -1.77
CA THR A 93 -5.11 1.59 -1.96
C THR A 93 -3.86 0.78 -2.32
N HIS A 94 -2.80 1.42 -2.84
CA HIS A 94 -1.48 0.77 -2.98
C HIS A 94 -0.94 0.41 -1.61
N MET A 95 -0.92 1.37 -0.70
CA MET A 95 -0.43 1.13 0.66
C MET A 95 -1.33 0.19 1.43
N ALA A 96 -2.66 0.32 1.32
CA ALA A 96 -3.60 -0.56 2.00
C ALA A 96 -3.38 -2.04 1.61
N GLY A 97 -3.32 -2.34 0.31
CA GLY A 97 -3.10 -3.71 -0.17
C GLY A 97 -1.73 -4.26 0.24
N THR A 98 -0.66 -3.49 -0.04
CA THR A 98 0.71 -3.91 0.28
C THR A 98 0.91 -4.13 1.78
N THR A 99 0.44 -3.19 2.62
CA THR A 99 0.60 -3.33 4.07
C THR A 99 -0.23 -4.47 4.64
N ALA A 100 -1.45 -4.70 4.13
CA ALA A 100 -2.28 -5.82 4.55
C ALA A 100 -1.61 -7.17 4.26
N LEU A 101 -1.12 -7.34 3.03
CA LEU A 101 -0.41 -8.55 2.64
C LEU A 101 0.84 -8.78 3.48
N LEU A 102 1.70 -7.76 3.63
CA LEU A 102 2.92 -7.87 4.41
C LEU A 102 2.64 -8.14 5.89
N THR A 103 1.68 -7.45 6.51
CA THR A 103 1.32 -7.67 7.91
C THR A 103 0.80 -9.10 8.12
N CYS A 104 -0.09 -9.57 7.26
CA CYS A 104 -0.59 -10.93 7.33
C CYS A 104 0.54 -11.96 7.17
N LEU A 105 1.43 -11.79 6.18
CA LEU A 105 2.58 -12.67 5.97
C LEU A 105 3.55 -12.68 7.16
N TRP A 106 3.82 -11.53 7.79
CA TRP A 106 4.65 -11.46 8.99
C TRP A 106 4.08 -12.26 10.16
N LEU A 107 2.75 -12.38 10.24
CA LEU A 107 2.05 -13.09 11.32
C LEU A 107 1.92 -14.60 11.05
N VAL A 108 1.72 -15.00 9.78
CA VAL A 108 1.40 -16.41 9.47
C VAL A 108 2.52 -17.19 8.77
N ALA A 109 3.52 -16.51 8.21
CA ALA A 109 4.61 -17.18 7.52
C ALA A 109 5.56 -17.90 8.50
N PRO A 110 6.21 -19.01 8.08
CA PRO A 110 7.19 -19.68 8.90
C PRO A 110 8.32 -18.74 9.32
N GLY A 111 8.72 -18.76 10.61
CA GLY A 111 9.75 -17.89 11.17
C GLY A 111 11.18 -18.19 10.70
N THR A 112 11.36 -18.78 9.53
CA THR A 112 12.69 -19.13 8.98
C THR A 112 13.46 -17.89 8.52
N ARG A 113 14.80 -18.01 8.50
CA ARG A 113 15.67 -16.91 8.03
C ARG A 113 15.32 -16.45 6.60
N ARG A 114 14.96 -17.38 5.72
CA ARG A 114 14.56 -17.04 4.33
C ARG A 114 13.31 -16.17 4.31
N TRP A 115 12.25 -16.58 5.01
CA TRP A 115 11.01 -15.80 5.08
C TRP A 115 11.24 -14.42 5.68
N ARG A 116 11.98 -14.33 6.81
CA ARG A 116 12.31 -13.03 7.42
C ARG A 116 13.06 -12.11 6.46
N ALA A 117 14.09 -12.62 5.75
CA ALA A 117 14.83 -11.82 4.78
C ALA A 117 13.93 -11.34 3.63
N THR A 118 13.10 -12.24 3.06
CA THR A 118 12.16 -11.87 1.99
C THR A 118 11.17 -10.81 2.44
N LEU A 119 10.56 -10.97 3.62
CA LEU A 119 9.59 -10.01 4.14
C LEU A 119 10.24 -8.67 4.50
N SER A 120 11.48 -8.66 5.02
CA SER A 120 12.22 -7.42 5.24
C SER A 120 12.49 -6.66 3.95
N LEU A 121 12.93 -7.35 2.89
CA LEU A 121 13.13 -6.73 1.57
C LEU A 121 11.82 -6.23 0.97
N ALA A 122 10.74 -6.99 1.10
CA ALA A 122 9.42 -6.56 0.63
C ALA A 122 8.88 -5.34 1.40
N THR A 123 9.15 -5.27 2.71
CA THR A 123 8.80 -4.10 3.54
C THR A 123 9.57 -2.85 3.11
N LEU A 124 10.88 -2.99 2.88
CA LEU A 124 11.70 -1.89 2.31
C LEU A 124 11.19 -1.46 0.94
N GLY A 125 10.81 -2.41 0.08
CA GLY A 125 10.17 -2.12 -1.20
C GLY A 125 8.88 -1.32 -1.04
N GLY A 126 8.04 -1.67 -0.07
CA GLY A 126 6.82 -0.93 0.28
C GLY A 126 7.09 0.52 0.69
N LEU A 127 8.17 0.78 1.45
CA LEU A 127 8.59 2.14 1.81
C LEU A 127 9.04 2.94 0.59
N VAL A 128 9.80 2.33 -0.32
CA VAL A 128 10.19 2.98 -1.60
C VAL A 128 8.96 3.35 -2.42
N VAL A 129 7.95 2.47 -2.45
CA VAL A 129 6.69 2.76 -3.15
C VAL A 129 5.90 3.87 -2.46
N ALA A 130 5.89 3.93 -1.13
CA ALA A 130 5.28 5.04 -0.40
C ALA A 130 5.87 6.38 -0.86
N ILE A 131 7.20 6.50 -0.89
CA ILE A 131 7.92 7.69 -1.35
C ILE A 131 7.58 7.98 -2.82
N GLU A 132 7.56 6.97 -3.68
CA GLU A 132 7.20 7.13 -5.09
C GLU A 132 5.77 7.68 -5.26
N ARG A 133 4.79 7.21 -4.48
CA ARG A 133 3.43 7.74 -4.54
C ARG A 133 3.32 9.21 -4.15
N LEU A 134 4.17 9.68 -3.21
CA LEU A 134 4.25 11.08 -2.83
C LEU A 134 4.90 11.92 -3.93
N THR A 135 6.08 11.51 -4.40
CA THR A 135 6.84 12.23 -5.44
C THR A 135 6.14 12.26 -6.80
N ALA A 136 5.32 11.23 -7.10
CA ALA A 136 4.46 11.22 -8.28
C ALA A 136 3.24 12.17 -8.16
N GLY A 137 2.99 12.74 -6.96
CA GLY A 137 1.82 13.58 -6.68
C GLY A 137 0.50 12.80 -6.77
N ALA A 138 0.57 11.49 -6.57
CA ALA A 138 -0.60 10.62 -6.60
C ALA A 138 -1.40 10.67 -5.30
N HIS A 139 -0.72 10.87 -4.18
CA HIS A 139 -1.27 10.85 -2.84
C HIS A 139 -0.64 11.92 -1.95
N TRP A 140 -1.41 12.37 -0.97
CA TRP A 140 -0.92 13.14 0.15
C TRP A 140 -0.22 12.22 1.16
N PRO A 141 0.73 12.72 1.99
CA PRO A 141 1.34 11.93 3.06
C PRO A 141 0.33 11.25 3.98
N SER A 142 -0.73 11.95 4.36
CA SER A 142 -1.81 11.38 5.18
C SER A 142 -2.61 10.27 4.47
N ASP A 143 -2.75 10.31 3.13
CA ASP A 143 -3.39 9.23 2.37
C ASP A 143 -2.56 7.94 2.44
N VAL A 144 -1.22 8.09 2.37
CA VAL A 144 -0.26 6.98 2.46
C VAL A 144 -0.29 6.37 3.85
N ALA A 145 -0.23 7.21 4.90
CA ALA A 145 -0.29 6.77 6.29
C ALA A 145 -1.62 6.07 6.62
N ALA A 146 -2.75 6.67 6.20
CA ALA A 146 -4.07 6.08 6.40
C ALA A 146 -4.23 4.74 5.64
N GLY A 147 -3.68 4.66 4.42
CA GLY A 147 -3.66 3.40 3.65
C GLY A 147 -2.84 2.32 4.36
N ALA A 148 -1.66 2.67 4.88
CA ALA A 148 -0.83 1.73 5.63
C ALA A 148 -1.51 1.27 6.92
N LEU A 149 -2.14 2.16 7.65
CA LEU A 149 -2.89 1.82 8.88
C LEU A 149 -4.07 0.90 8.57
N LEU A 150 -4.89 1.23 7.57
CA LEU A 150 -6.00 0.41 7.12
C LEU A 150 -5.54 -1.00 6.74
N GLY A 151 -4.44 -1.07 5.97
CA GLY A 151 -3.84 -2.35 5.58
C GLY A 151 -3.33 -3.15 6.77
N GLY A 152 -2.63 -2.50 7.70
CA GLY A 152 -2.15 -3.15 8.93
C GLY A 152 -3.30 -3.75 9.74
N ILE A 153 -4.37 -2.99 9.98
CA ILE A 153 -5.56 -3.47 10.69
C ILE A 153 -6.21 -4.66 9.95
N ALA A 154 -6.42 -4.54 8.64
CA ALA A 154 -7.00 -5.62 7.84
C ALA A 154 -6.12 -6.89 7.86
N GLY A 155 -4.80 -6.74 7.72
CA GLY A 155 -3.86 -7.86 7.78
C GLY A 155 -3.85 -8.57 9.13
N ILE A 156 -3.92 -7.83 10.24
CA ILE A 156 -4.07 -8.40 11.59
C ILE A 156 -5.42 -9.13 11.75
N ALA A 157 -6.50 -8.51 11.27
CA ALA A 157 -7.85 -9.05 11.43
C ALA A 157 -8.03 -10.41 10.73
N VAL A 158 -7.43 -10.60 9.56
CA VAL A 158 -7.55 -11.87 8.82
C VAL A 158 -6.52 -12.93 9.26
N ALA A 159 -5.43 -12.51 9.92
CA ALA A 159 -4.38 -13.42 10.40
C ALA A 159 -4.73 -14.14 11.72
N ARG A 160 -5.79 -13.71 12.41
CA ARG A 160 -6.29 -14.29 13.67
C ARG A 160 -7.26 -15.42 13.41
#